data_192b936bf42c3883774de24824ae4961
#
_entry.id   192b936bf42c3883774de24824ae4961
#
_cell.length_a   1.000
_cell.length_b   1.000
_cell.length_c   1.000
_cell.angle_alpha   90.00
_cell.angle_beta   90.00
_cell.angle_gamma   90.00
#
_symmetry.space_group_name_H-M   'P 1'
#
loop_
_entity.id
_entity.type
_entity.pdbx_description
1 polymer ?
#
loop_
_entity_poly.entity_id
_entity_poly.type
_entity_poly.pdbx_seq_one_letter_code
_entity_poly.pdbx_strand_id
1 'polypeptide(L)'
;MKSITSIEALEGLYDAPLPSPLAKVKKTLTPNYRKWISLARFVVLSTVGPEGADASPRGDIGPVVTIQNDNTLLLPDWRGNNRLDSLRNIVCDGRVSLMFMVPGCKNVVR
;
A
#
# COMPACT_ATOMS: atom_id res chain seq x y z
N MET A 1 -8.19 7.48 -29.74
CA MET A 1 -7.18 7.18 -28.72
C MET A 1 -6.58 5.81 -28.99
N LYS A 2 -5.27 5.71 -28.98
CA LYS A 2 -4.60 4.42 -29.16
C LYS A 2 -4.47 3.71 -27.83
N SER A 3 -4.83 2.45 -27.81
CA SER A 3 -4.67 1.61 -26.63
C SER A 3 -3.27 1.02 -26.57
N ILE A 4 -2.70 0.94 -25.39
CA ILE A 4 -1.42 0.27 -25.14
C ILE A 4 -1.73 -1.17 -24.75
N THR A 5 -1.22 -2.12 -25.54
CA THR A 5 -1.56 -3.55 -25.38
C THR A 5 -0.36 -4.43 -25.06
N SER A 6 0.85 -3.85 -24.96
CA SER A 6 2.05 -4.60 -24.63
C SER A 6 2.96 -3.81 -23.70
N ILE A 7 3.81 -4.51 -22.99
CA ILE A 7 4.80 -3.88 -22.10
C ILE A 7 5.81 -3.10 -22.91
N GLU A 8 6.24 -3.64 -24.07
CA GLU A 8 7.19 -2.95 -24.96
C GLU A 8 6.64 -1.61 -25.45
N ALA A 9 5.35 -1.58 -25.81
CA ALA A 9 4.71 -0.35 -26.24
C ALA A 9 4.62 0.67 -25.11
N LEU A 10 4.33 0.21 -23.91
CA LEU A 10 4.29 1.06 -22.73
C LEU A 10 5.67 1.63 -22.41
N GLU A 11 6.69 0.79 -22.36
CA GLU A 11 8.05 1.21 -22.02
C GLU A 11 8.60 2.19 -23.07
N GLY A 12 8.20 2.05 -24.33
CA GLY A 12 8.60 2.97 -25.41
C GLY A 12 8.08 4.39 -25.25
N LEU A 13 7.08 4.62 -24.39
CA LEU A 13 6.55 5.96 -24.12
C LEU A 13 7.29 6.70 -23.00
N TYR A 14 8.13 6.01 -22.26
CA TYR A 14 8.80 6.57 -21.08
C TYR A 14 10.31 6.41 -21.19
N ASP A 15 11.02 7.39 -20.66
CA ASP A 15 12.47 7.29 -20.50
C ASP A 15 12.83 6.29 -19.41
N ALA A 16 14.08 5.85 -19.39
CA ALA A 16 14.58 5.00 -18.31
C ALA A 16 14.38 5.68 -16.95
N PRO A 17 14.00 4.91 -15.90
CA PRO A 17 13.81 5.49 -14.56
C PRO A 17 15.09 6.14 -14.07
N LEU A 18 14.94 7.30 -13.43
CA LEU A 18 16.06 7.96 -12.75
C LEU A 18 16.51 7.12 -11.55
N PRO A 19 17.80 7.13 -11.19
CA PRO A 19 18.29 6.38 -10.03
C PRO A 19 17.59 6.73 -8.72
N SER A 20 17.21 8.01 -8.53
CA SER A 20 16.58 8.48 -7.30
C SER A 20 15.25 7.77 -6.96
N PRO A 21 14.29 7.60 -7.91
CA PRO A 21 13.08 6.82 -7.63
C PRO A 21 13.38 5.35 -7.26
N LEU A 22 14.37 4.74 -7.89
CA LEU A 22 14.75 3.36 -7.58
C LEU A 22 15.37 3.24 -6.18
N ALA A 23 16.12 4.25 -5.74
CA ALA A 23 16.72 4.28 -4.42
C ALA A 23 15.69 4.38 -3.29
N LYS A 24 14.45 4.77 -3.57
CA LYS A 24 13.36 4.82 -2.58
C LYS A 24 12.79 3.45 -2.26
N VAL A 25 13.02 2.45 -3.08
CA VAL A 25 12.54 1.09 -2.83
C VAL A 25 13.48 0.42 -1.84
N LYS A 26 12.96 0.07 -0.66
CA LYS A 26 13.71 -0.55 0.43
C LYS A 26 13.04 -1.85 0.85
N LYS A 27 13.84 -2.80 1.32
CA LYS A 27 13.35 -4.09 1.81
C LYS A 27 12.89 -4.04 3.26
N THR A 28 13.32 -3.02 3.99
CA THR A 28 12.96 -2.82 5.38
C THR A 28 12.56 -1.38 5.61
N LEU A 29 11.87 -1.13 6.73
CA LEU A 29 11.46 0.22 7.10
C LEU A 29 12.68 1.04 7.52
N THR A 30 12.92 2.14 6.82
CA THR A 30 13.93 3.12 7.22
C THR A 30 13.38 4.00 8.35
N PRO A 31 14.22 4.73 9.11
CA PRO A 31 13.72 5.68 10.11
C PRO A 31 12.74 6.69 9.56
N ASN A 32 12.95 7.19 8.33
CA ASN A 32 12.03 8.14 7.70
C ASN A 32 10.69 7.49 7.38
N TYR A 33 10.68 6.28 6.84
CA TYR A 33 9.43 5.56 6.56
C TYR A 33 8.68 5.22 7.85
N ARG A 34 9.38 4.82 8.90
CA ARG A 34 8.78 4.57 10.21
C ARG A 34 8.08 5.83 10.72
N LYS A 35 8.72 6.98 10.60
CA LYS A 35 8.16 8.26 11.02
C LYS A 35 6.87 8.58 10.28
N TRP A 36 6.88 8.49 8.94
CA TRP A 36 5.71 8.79 8.12
C TRP A 36 4.56 7.83 8.40
N ILE A 37 4.85 6.54 8.47
CA ILE A 37 3.84 5.51 8.74
C ILE A 37 3.22 5.73 10.12
N SER A 38 4.01 6.08 11.13
CA SER A 38 3.51 6.33 12.49
C SER A 38 2.61 7.55 12.58
N LEU A 39 2.71 8.50 11.64
CA LEU A 39 1.85 9.67 11.56
C LEU A 39 0.54 9.41 10.81
N ALA A 40 0.45 8.31 10.06
CA ALA A 40 -0.71 8.03 9.23
C ALA A 40 -1.90 7.59 10.07
N ARG A 41 -3.05 8.22 9.80
CA ARG A 41 -4.34 7.89 10.41
C ARG A 41 -5.26 7.18 9.42
N PHE A 42 -4.80 7.01 8.20
CA PHE A 42 -5.56 6.43 7.10
C PHE A 42 -4.64 5.64 6.20
N VAL A 43 -5.11 4.48 5.78
CA VAL A 43 -4.38 3.63 4.83
C VAL A 43 -5.37 2.94 3.90
N VAL A 44 -4.99 2.78 2.64
CA VAL A 44 -5.73 1.93 1.71
C VAL A 44 -5.05 0.57 1.69
N LEU A 45 -5.82 -0.47 2.06
CA LEU A 45 -5.38 -1.86 1.99
C LEU A 45 -5.88 -2.46 0.68
N SER A 46 -4.96 -2.84 -0.18
CA SER A 46 -5.26 -3.51 -1.44
C SER A 46 -4.91 -4.99 -1.33
N THR A 47 -5.83 -5.82 -1.79
CA THR A 47 -5.71 -7.28 -1.73
C THR A 47 -6.07 -7.87 -3.08
N VAL A 48 -5.72 -9.14 -3.28
CA VAL A 48 -6.06 -9.88 -4.50
C VAL A 48 -6.57 -11.26 -4.12
N GLY A 49 -7.56 -11.73 -4.84
CA GLY A 49 -8.15 -13.05 -4.63
C GLY A 49 -8.65 -13.63 -5.93
N PRO A 50 -9.31 -14.81 -5.86
CA PRO A 50 -9.77 -15.53 -7.06
C PRO A 50 -10.72 -14.70 -7.95
N GLU A 51 -11.46 -13.78 -7.35
CA GLU A 51 -12.43 -12.95 -8.08
C GLU A 51 -11.88 -11.58 -8.49
N GLY A 52 -10.61 -11.32 -8.22
CA GLY A 52 -9.95 -10.08 -8.63
C GLY A 52 -9.35 -9.31 -7.46
N ALA A 53 -9.11 -8.04 -7.71
CA ALA A 53 -8.50 -7.14 -6.73
C ALA A 53 -9.58 -6.38 -5.95
N ASP A 54 -9.24 -6.02 -4.71
CA ASP A 54 -10.09 -5.23 -3.84
C ASP A 54 -9.24 -4.15 -3.15
N ALA A 55 -9.85 -3.03 -2.85
CA ALA A 55 -9.22 -1.94 -2.10
C ALA A 55 -10.15 -1.52 -0.97
N SER A 56 -9.62 -1.46 0.25
CA SER A 56 -10.39 -1.16 1.45
C SER A 56 -9.75 -0.01 2.22
N PRO A 57 -10.51 1.07 2.50
CA PRO A 57 -10.01 2.15 3.34
C PRO A 57 -10.03 1.72 4.81
N ARG A 58 -8.97 2.06 5.52
CA ARG A 58 -8.84 1.81 6.96
C ARG A 58 -8.39 3.08 7.64
N GLY A 59 -9.06 3.47 8.71
CA GLY A 59 -8.75 4.70 9.44
C GLY A 59 -8.80 4.49 10.94
N ASP A 60 -8.18 5.41 11.67
CA ASP A 60 -8.18 5.42 13.11
C ASP A 60 -8.01 6.85 13.61
N ILE A 61 -8.37 7.09 14.88
CA ILE A 61 -8.08 8.36 15.56
C ILE A 61 -6.61 8.47 15.95
N GLY A 62 -5.95 7.34 16.16
CA GLY A 62 -4.52 7.23 16.40
C GLY A 62 -3.80 6.66 15.16
N PRO A 63 -2.56 6.22 15.30
CA PRO A 63 -1.86 5.56 14.21
C PRO A 63 -2.65 4.38 13.67
N VAL A 64 -2.78 4.31 12.35
CA VAL A 64 -3.60 3.26 11.71
C VAL A 64 -2.95 1.89 11.79
N VAL A 65 -1.62 1.83 11.93
CA VAL A 65 -0.88 0.58 12.11
C VAL A 65 0.07 0.71 13.28
N THR A 66 0.46 -0.45 13.83
CA THR A 66 1.54 -0.55 14.81
C THR A 66 2.77 -1.14 14.13
N ILE A 67 3.91 -0.49 14.28
CA ILE A 67 5.19 -0.98 13.75
C ILE A 67 5.77 -1.94 14.79
N GLN A 68 5.76 -3.24 14.48
CA GLN A 68 6.30 -4.25 15.39
C GLN A 68 7.82 -4.32 15.29
N ASN A 69 8.34 -4.29 14.06
CA ASN A 69 9.77 -4.26 13.76
C ASN A 69 9.97 -3.74 12.33
N ASP A 70 11.20 -3.74 11.83
CA ASP A 70 11.51 -3.18 10.50
C ASP A 70 10.88 -3.93 9.33
N ASN A 71 10.32 -5.12 9.57
CA ASN A 71 9.72 -5.96 8.54
C ASN A 71 8.25 -6.26 8.77
N THR A 72 7.67 -5.80 9.89
CA THR A 72 6.31 -6.22 10.28
C THR A 72 5.49 -5.03 10.77
N LEU A 73 4.34 -4.86 10.14
CA LEU A 73 3.30 -3.93 10.56
C LEU A 73 2.08 -4.72 11.03
N LEU A 74 1.42 -4.21 12.07
CA LEU A 74 0.15 -4.76 12.55
C LEU A 74 -0.96 -3.79 12.21
N LEU A 75 -1.91 -4.24 11.41
CA LEU A 75 -3.09 -3.48 11.05
C LEU A 75 -4.30 -4.11 11.75
N PRO A 76 -4.93 -3.41 12.72
CA PRO A 76 -6.07 -3.99 13.42
C PRO A 76 -7.26 -4.12 12.48
N ASP A 77 -8.05 -5.17 12.71
CA ASP A 77 -9.32 -5.37 12.01
C ASP A 77 -10.45 -5.03 12.98
N TRP A 78 -10.90 -3.78 12.95
CA TRP A 78 -11.98 -3.33 13.81
C TRP A 78 -13.31 -3.92 13.36
N ARG A 79 -14.19 -4.21 14.28
CA ARG A 79 -15.55 -4.62 13.95
C ARG A 79 -16.23 -3.51 13.16
N GLY A 80 -16.82 -3.88 12.02
CA GLY A 80 -17.47 -2.94 11.12
C GLY A 80 -18.71 -3.56 10.50
N ASN A 81 -18.83 -3.44 9.20
CA ASN A 81 -20.01 -3.84 8.44
C ASN A 81 -20.08 -5.34 8.11
N ASN A 82 -19.27 -6.18 8.71
CA ASN A 82 -19.20 -7.63 8.46
C ASN A 82 -18.77 -8.01 7.03
N ARG A 83 -18.22 -7.08 6.25
CA ARG A 83 -17.62 -7.40 4.96
C ARG A 83 -16.25 -8.01 5.18
N LEU A 84 -16.07 -9.19 4.62
CA LEU A 84 -14.84 -9.97 4.80
C LEU A 84 -14.02 -10.09 3.53
N ASP A 85 -14.28 -9.25 2.52
CA ASP A 85 -13.67 -9.38 1.19
C ASP A 85 -12.15 -9.32 1.25
N SER A 86 -11.59 -8.33 1.96
CA SER A 86 -10.14 -8.19 2.12
C SER A 86 -9.55 -9.37 2.88
N LEU A 87 -10.19 -9.79 3.98
CA LEU A 87 -9.69 -10.90 4.80
C LEU A 87 -9.75 -12.22 4.04
N ARG A 88 -10.81 -12.45 3.28
CA ARG A 88 -10.93 -13.66 2.43
C ARG A 88 -9.83 -13.68 1.38
N ASN A 89 -9.57 -12.56 0.74
CA ASN A 89 -8.49 -12.45 -0.23
C ASN A 89 -7.14 -12.78 0.40
N ILE A 90 -6.86 -12.22 1.58
CA ILE A 90 -5.59 -12.46 2.28
C ILE A 90 -5.41 -13.93 2.65
N VAL A 91 -6.47 -14.61 3.05
CA VAL A 91 -6.41 -16.03 3.37
C VAL A 91 -6.09 -16.86 2.11
N CYS A 92 -6.64 -16.48 0.96
CA CYS A 92 -6.39 -17.15 -0.31
C CYS A 92 -5.06 -16.78 -0.94
N ASP A 93 -4.67 -15.49 -0.84
CA ASP A 93 -3.45 -14.96 -1.41
C ASP A 93 -2.94 -13.85 -0.47
N GLY A 94 -1.83 -14.11 0.20
CA GLY A 94 -1.29 -13.21 1.21
C GLY A 94 -0.62 -11.94 0.67
N ARG A 95 -0.63 -11.71 -0.64
CA ARG A 95 -0.05 -10.50 -1.21
C ARG A 95 -0.96 -9.31 -0.96
N VAL A 96 -0.39 -8.25 -0.40
CA VAL A 96 -1.12 -7.02 -0.11
C VAL A 96 -0.30 -5.81 -0.51
N SER A 97 -0.98 -4.69 -0.66
CA SER A 97 -0.34 -3.39 -0.83
C SER A 97 -0.99 -2.41 0.15
N LEU A 98 -0.17 -1.57 0.76
CA LEU A 98 -0.64 -0.54 1.67
C LEU A 98 -0.24 0.83 1.11
N MET A 99 -1.18 1.76 1.12
CA MET A 99 -0.91 3.14 0.74
C MET A 99 -1.30 4.06 1.89
N PHE A 100 -0.29 4.62 2.55
CA PHE A 100 -0.48 5.48 3.73
C PHE A 100 -0.58 6.93 3.29
N MET A 101 -1.54 7.63 3.86
CA MET A 101 -1.73 9.05 3.64
C MET A 101 -1.68 9.79 4.98
N VAL A 102 -0.92 10.88 5.01
CA VAL A 102 -0.79 11.73 6.18
C VAL A 102 -1.58 13.00 5.92
N PRO A 103 -2.54 13.39 6.80
CA PRO A 103 -3.34 14.59 6.59
C PRO A 103 -2.46 15.82 6.41
N GLY A 104 -2.80 16.65 5.42
CA GLY A 104 -2.05 17.87 5.12
C GLY A 104 -0.75 17.66 4.37
N CYS A 105 -0.41 16.44 4.01
CA CYS A 105 0.81 16.12 3.28
C CYS A 105 0.49 15.60 1.88
N LYS A 106 1.26 16.06 0.88
CA LYS A 106 1.10 15.60 -0.51
C LYS A 106 1.77 14.27 -0.76
N ASN A 107 2.71 13.88 0.08
CA ASN A 107 3.45 12.63 -0.10
C ASN A 107 2.65 11.45 0.44
N VAL A 108 2.78 10.32 -0.22
CA VAL A 108 2.21 9.05 0.23
C VAL A 108 3.33 8.04 0.41
N VAL A 109 3.11 7.09 1.32
CA VAL A 109 4.00 5.95 1.52
C VAL A 109 3.26 4.68 1.13
N ARG A 110 3.90 3.90 0.31
CA ARG A 110 3.35 2.62 -0.10
C ARG A 110 4.43 1.53 -0.12
#